data_e7c24190d11218db73cd20d30ab7932b
#
_entry.id   e7c24190d11218db73cd20d30ab7932b
#
_cell.length_a   1.000
_cell.length_b   1.000
_cell.length_c   1.000
_cell.angle_alpha   90.00
_cell.angle_beta   90.00
_cell.angle_gamma   90.00
#
_symmetry.space_group_name_H-M   'P 1'
#
loop_
_entity.id
_entity.type
_entity.pdbx_description
1 polymer ?
#
loop_
_entity_poly.entity_id
_entity_poly.type
_entity_poly.pdbx_seq_one_letter_code
_entity_poly.pdbx_strand_id
1 'polypeptide(L)'
;MYMQINDIRSSFLDYFKSNEHTVVHSSPLVPNNDPTLMFTNSGMVQFKNVFTGLENRGYQRAATSQKCLRAGGKHNDLENVGYTLRHHTFFEMLGNFSFGDYFKDEAIEYAWNYICLLYTSDAADDNA
;
A
#
# COMPACT_ATOMS: atom_id res chain seq x y z
N MET A 1 -21.79 -6.93 9.29
CA MET A 1 -20.58 -7.74 9.59
C MET A 1 -19.34 -6.88 9.44
N TYR A 2 -18.50 -6.88 10.44
CA TYR A 2 -17.26 -6.11 10.37
C TYR A 2 -16.23 -6.84 9.52
N MET A 3 -15.58 -6.11 8.59
CA MET A 3 -14.48 -6.66 7.81
C MET A 3 -13.26 -6.88 8.70
N GLN A 4 -12.69 -8.06 8.61
CA GLN A 4 -11.41 -8.36 9.24
C GLN A 4 -10.27 -7.71 8.46
N ILE A 5 -9.12 -7.48 9.11
CA ILE A 5 -7.93 -6.93 8.46
C ILE A 5 -7.53 -7.79 7.25
N ASN A 6 -7.59 -9.10 7.40
CA ASN A 6 -7.27 -10.02 6.29
C ASN A 6 -8.23 -9.86 5.12
N ASP A 7 -9.51 -9.59 5.38
CA ASP A 7 -10.50 -9.37 4.33
C ASP A 7 -10.24 -8.07 3.58
N ILE A 8 -9.88 -7.01 4.29
CA ILE A 8 -9.52 -5.72 3.69
C ILE A 8 -8.29 -5.88 2.79
N ARG A 9 -7.25 -6.54 3.31
CA ARG A 9 -6.03 -6.79 2.53
C ARG A 9 -6.34 -7.57 1.26
N SER A 10 -7.05 -8.67 1.37
CA SER A 10 -7.43 -9.51 0.22
C SER A 10 -8.31 -8.76 -0.77
N SER A 11 -9.29 -8.01 -0.28
CA SER A 11 -10.19 -7.20 -1.09
C SER A 11 -9.43 -6.17 -1.92
N PHE A 12 -8.48 -5.45 -1.29
CA PHE A 12 -7.67 -4.45 -1.97
C PHE A 12 -6.82 -5.09 -3.08
N LEU A 13 -6.10 -6.15 -2.75
CA LEU A 13 -5.23 -6.81 -3.73
C LEU A 13 -6.01 -7.45 -4.86
N ASP A 14 -7.15 -8.06 -4.58
CA ASP A 14 -8.02 -8.65 -5.61
C ASP A 14 -8.61 -7.59 -6.53
N TYR A 15 -9.02 -6.45 -5.98
CA TYR A 15 -9.55 -5.33 -6.76
C TYR A 15 -8.50 -4.84 -7.76
N PHE A 16 -7.28 -4.56 -7.30
CA PHE A 16 -6.23 -4.07 -8.19
C PHE A 16 -5.73 -5.17 -9.14
N LYS A 17 -5.73 -6.41 -8.72
CA LYS A 17 -5.42 -7.53 -9.61
C LYS A 17 -6.43 -7.62 -10.76
N SER A 18 -7.71 -7.42 -10.49
CA SER A 18 -8.75 -7.41 -11.52
C SER A 18 -8.64 -6.20 -12.46
N ASN A 19 -7.90 -5.18 -12.06
CA ASN A 19 -7.58 -3.99 -12.86
C ASN A 19 -6.15 -4.03 -13.41
N GLU A 20 -5.66 -5.22 -13.70
CA GLU A 20 -4.40 -5.48 -14.40
C GLU A 20 -3.15 -5.06 -13.62
N HIS A 21 -3.23 -5.02 -12.30
CA HIS A 21 -2.07 -4.80 -11.45
C HIS A 21 -1.46 -6.14 -11.04
N THR A 22 -0.13 -6.22 -11.09
CA THR A 22 0.59 -7.38 -10.56
C THR A 22 0.66 -7.26 -9.04
N VAL A 23 0.19 -8.28 -8.33
CA VAL A 23 0.31 -8.33 -6.88
C VAL A 23 1.74 -8.71 -6.53
N VAL A 24 2.42 -7.82 -5.81
CA VAL A 24 3.82 -7.99 -5.43
C VAL A 24 3.91 -8.19 -3.92
N HIS A 25 4.74 -9.14 -3.51
CA HIS A 25 4.95 -9.42 -2.09
C HIS A 25 5.57 -8.23 -1.36
N SER A 26 5.22 -8.10 -0.09
CA SER A 26 5.88 -7.17 0.82
C SER A 26 7.38 -7.40 0.82
N SER A 27 8.17 -6.35 0.62
CA SER A 27 9.61 -6.44 0.77
C SER A 27 9.99 -6.55 2.25
N PRO A 28 11.20 -7.03 2.57
CA PRO A 28 11.64 -7.14 3.96
C PRO A 28 11.60 -5.80 4.70
N LEU A 29 11.34 -5.84 6.00
CA LEU A 29 11.34 -4.64 6.84
C LEU A 29 12.70 -3.97 6.91
N VAL A 30 13.78 -4.76 6.84
CA VAL A 30 15.14 -4.23 6.72
C VAL A 30 15.53 -4.21 5.26
N PRO A 31 15.61 -3.02 4.63
CA PRO A 31 15.93 -2.93 3.20
C PRO A 31 17.38 -3.34 2.93
N ASN A 32 17.57 -4.17 1.91
CA ASN A 32 18.90 -4.72 1.59
C ASN A 32 19.79 -3.73 0.82
N ASN A 33 19.19 -2.81 0.06
CA ASN A 33 19.92 -2.00 -0.92
C ASN A 33 19.74 -0.49 -0.73
N ASP A 34 19.27 -0.05 0.42
CA ASP A 34 19.08 1.38 0.69
C ASP A 34 19.79 1.77 1.99
N PRO A 35 21.02 2.31 1.91
CA PRO A 35 21.76 2.72 3.09
C PRO A 35 21.18 3.94 3.78
N THR A 36 20.22 4.63 3.15
CA THR A 36 19.58 5.82 3.75
C THR A 36 18.43 5.47 4.67
N LEU A 37 17.97 4.22 4.67
CA LEU A 37 16.83 3.77 5.47
C LEU A 37 17.23 2.60 6.37
N MET A 38 16.89 2.71 7.64
CA MET A 38 17.05 1.61 8.59
C MET A 38 15.95 0.57 8.42
N PHE A 39 14.71 1.03 8.17
CA PHE A 39 13.54 0.17 7.97
C PHE A 39 12.75 0.60 6.75
N THR A 40 12.02 -0.35 6.16
CA THR A 40 11.04 -0.06 5.11
C THR A 40 9.88 0.72 5.72
N ASN A 41 9.71 1.96 5.31
CA ASN A 41 8.75 2.90 5.90
C ASN A 41 7.58 3.24 4.98
N SER A 42 7.56 2.70 3.77
CA SER A 42 6.45 2.89 2.82
C SER A 42 6.47 1.82 1.75
N GLY A 43 5.34 1.66 1.07
CA GLY A 43 5.22 0.72 -0.05
C GLY A 43 6.06 1.09 -1.26
N MET A 44 6.44 2.35 -1.38
CA MET A 44 7.23 2.83 -2.51
C MET A 44 8.70 2.42 -2.42
N VAL A 45 9.22 2.08 -1.25
CA VAL A 45 10.64 1.82 -1.04
C VAL A 45 11.18 0.75 -1.99
N GLN A 46 10.49 -0.36 -2.13
CA GLN A 46 10.95 -1.44 -3.01
C GLN A 46 10.93 -1.09 -4.49
N PHE A 47 10.20 -0.04 -4.88
CA PHE A 47 10.03 0.36 -6.28
C PHE A 47 10.85 1.60 -6.66
N LYS A 48 11.70 2.12 -5.78
CA LYS A 48 12.51 3.32 -6.07
C LYS A 48 13.28 3.19 -7.38
N ASN A 49 13.96 2.09 -7.57
CA ASN A 49 14.78 1.86 -8.78
C ASN A 49 13.91 1.64 -10.02
N VAL A 50 12.69 1.15 -9.85
CA VAL A 50 11.75 1.03 -10.97
C VAL A 50 11.29 2.41 -11.43
N PHE A 51 10.98 3.31 -10.50
CA PHE A 51 10.58 4.68 -10.82
C PHE A 51 11.70 5.49 -11.48
N THR A 52 12.94 5.25 -11.08
CA THR A 52 14.11 5.96 -11.67
C THR A 52 14.61 5.33 -12.97
N GLY A 53 14.04 4.20 -13.38
CA GLY A 53 14.47 3.51 -14.60
C GLY A 53 15.70 2.62 -14.44
N LEU A 54 16.22 2.49 -13.22
CA LEU A 54 17.40 1.65 -12.97
C LEU A 54 17.06 0.15 -12.90
N GLU A 55 15.79 -0.18 -12.71
CA GLU A 55 15.32 -1.56 -12.62
C GLU A 55 14.06 -1.70 -13.48
N ASN A 56 13.93 -2.85 -14.15
CA ASN A 56 12.73 -3.23 -14.88
C ASN A 56 12.26 -4.58 -14.37
N ARG A 57 11.06 -4.61 -13.80
CA ARG A 57 10.49 -5.86 -13.25
C ARG A 57 9.54 -6.56 -14.20
N GLY A 58 9.37 -6.04 -15.43
CA GLY A 58 8.53 -6.66 -16.44
C GLY A 58 7.04 -6.41 -16.31
N TYR A 59 6.61 -5.52 -15.42
CA TYR A 59 5.21 -5.08 -15.31
C TYR A 59 5.16 -3.56 -15.14
N GLN A 60 4.04 -2.97 -15.53
CA GLN A 60 3.84 -1.52 -15.45
C GLN A 60 2.87 -1.10 -14.36
N ARG A 61 2.16 -2.06 -13.77
CA ARG A 61 1.21 -1.81 -12.68
C ARG A 61 1.47 -2.80 -11.57
N ALA A 62 1.48 -2.32 -10.34
CA ALA A 62 1.68 -3.18 -9.18
C ALA A 62 0.74 -2.78 -8.04
N ALA A 63 0.40 -3.75 -7.22
CA ALA A 63 -0.33 -3.54 -5.97
C ALA A 63 0.34 -4.34 -4.87
N THR A 64 0.47 -3.74 -3.69
CA THR A 64 1.11 -4.38 -2.54
C THR A 64 0.33 -4.11 -1.25
N SER A 65 0.47 -5.01 -0.31
CA SER A 65 0.25 -4.74 1.10
C SER A 65 1.60 -4.80 1.78
N GLN A 66 2.28 -3.66 1.84
CA GLN A 66 3.64 -3.57 2.33
C GLN A 66 3.67 -3.43 3.84
N LYS A 67 4.40 -4.30 4.50
CA LYS A 67 4.70 -4.16 5.92
C LYS A 67 5.70 -3.05 6.12
N CYS A 68 5.38 -2.12 7.01
CA CYS A 68 6.16 -0.91 7.24
C CYS A 68 6.45 -0.71 8.70
N LEU A 69 7.56 -0.06 8.99
CA LEU A 69 7.96 0.29 10.33
C LEU A 69 8.41 1.75 10.38
N ARG A 70 7.81 2.53 11.27
CA ARG A 70 8.12 3.93 11.51
C ARG A 70 8.32 4.16 12.99
N ALA A 71 9.55 4.47 13.38
CA ALA A 71 9.88 4.74 14.78
C ALA A 71 10.70 6.02 14.93
N GLY A 72 11.42 6.41 13.87
CA GLY A 72 12.26 7.61 13.84
C GLY A 72 12.96 7.72 12.51
N GLY A 73 13.78 8.73 12.31
CA GLY A 73 14.51 8.97 11.07
C GLY A 73 13.74 9.80 10.08
N LYS A 74 13.74 9.38 8.80
CA LYS A 74 13.19 10.17 7.68
C LYS A 74 11.70 10.50 7.84
N HIS A 75 10.91 9.57 8.38
CA HIS A 75 9.52 9.79 8.75
C HIS A 75 9.45 9.72 10.27
N ASN A 76 9.68 10.87 10.92
CA ASN A 76 9.76 10.94 12.37
C ASN A 76 8.36 10.99 12.97
N ASP A 77 7.80 9.82 13.27
CA ASP A 77 6.54 9.68 13.96
C ASP A 77 6.73 9.51 15.48
N LEU A 78 7.95 9.62 15.99
CA LEU A 78 8.30 9.26 17.35
C LEU A 78 7.46 9.98 18.40
N GLU A 79 7.13 11.23 18.17
CA GLU A 79 6.31 12.03 19.11
C GLU A 79 4.82 11.63 19.05
N ASN A 80 4.39 10.99 18.00
CA ASN A 80 2.98 10.65 17.76
C ASN A 80 2.67 9.16 17.96
N VAL A 81 3.67 8.29 17.79
CA VAL A 81 3.49 6.85 17.94
C VAL A 81 3.06 6.51 19.36
N GLY A 82 1.93 5.83 19.48
CA GLY A 82 1.35 5.48 20.77
C GLY A 82 0.51 6.56 21.44
N TYR A 83 0.55 7.79 20.90
CA TYR A 83 -0.19 8.94 21.47
C TYR A 83 -1.40 9.35 20.63
N THR A 84 -1.48 8.88 19.39
CA THR A 84 -2.63 9.12 18.52
C THR A 84 -3.19 7.79 18.01
N LEU A 85 -4.44 7.81 17.56
CA LEU A 85 -5.08 6.62 17.02
C LEU A 85 -4.59 6.23 15.63
N ARG A 86 -3.81 7.10 14.99
CA ARG A 86 -3.38 6.93 13.59
C ARG A 86 -1.90 6.56 13.45
N HIS A 87 -1.09 6.81 14.46
CA HIS A 87 0.36 6.59 14.38
C HIS A 87 0.75 5.31 15.10
N HIS A 88 1.19 4.34 14.31
CA HIS A 88 1.63 3.04 14.81
C HIS A 88 3.07 2.78 14.40
N THR A 89 3.80 2.03 15.21
CA THR A 89 5.19 1.64 14.89
C THR A 89 5.21 0.68 13.69
N PHE A 90 4.35 -0.33 13.72
CA PHE A 90 4.24 -1.34 12.68
C PHE A 90 2.84 -1.28 12.07
N PHE A 91 2.78 -1.28 10.73
CA PHE A 91 1.52 -1.23 10.00
C PHE A 91 1.69 -1.79 8.59
N GLU A 92 0.60 -2.04 7.92
CA GLU A 92 0.58 -2.40 6.50
C GLU A 92 0.11 -1.21 5.68
N MET A 93 0.82 -0.93 4.59
CA MET A 93 0.45 0.12 3.65
C MET A 93 -0.08 -0.53 2.37
N LEU A 94 -1.36 -0.32 2.10
CA LEU A 94 -2.00 -0.78 0.87
C LEU A 94 -1.67 0.21 -0.24
N GLY A 95 -0.97 -0.24 -1.26
CA GLY A 95 -0.49 0.65 -2.31
C GLY A 95 -0.73 0.10 -3.70
N ASN A 96 -1.05 1.01 -4.61
CA ASN A 96 -1.11 0.74 -6.03
C ASN A 96 -0.13 1.66 -6.76
N PHE A 97 0.57 1.12 -7.73
CA PHE A 97 1.68 1.80 -8.40
C PHE A 97 1.54 1.68 -9.91
N SER A 98 1.87 2.78 -10.59
CA SER A 98 1.95 2.82 -12.06
C SER A 98 3.33 3.31 -12.47
N PHE A 99 3.98 2.52 -13.30
CA PHE A 99 5.32 2.84 -13.81
C PHE A 99 5.21 3.35 -15.25
N GLY A 100 4.65 4.59 -15.38
CA GLY A 100 4.48 5.23 -16.67
C GLY A 100 3.24 4.80 -17.44
N ASP A 101 2.27 4.14 -16.81
CA ASP A 101 1.05 3.64 -17.47
C ASP A 101 -0.12 4.60 -17.24
N TYR A 102 -0.43 4.94 -16.00
CA TYR A 102 -1.48 5.91 -15.67
C TYR A 102 -0.97 6.91 -14.63
N PHE A 103 -1.71 8.01 -14.47
CA PHE A 103 -1.37 9.09 -13.56
C PHE A 103 -2.53 9.39 -12.60
N LYS A 104 -2.64 10.65 -12.20
CA LYS A 104 -3.54 11.09 -11.13
C LYS A 104 -5.01 10.77 -11.39
N ASP A 105 -5.49 10.99 -12.59
CA ASP A 105 -6.92 10.86 -12.90
C ASP A 105 -7.41 9.42 -12.70
N GLU A 106 -6.70 8.48 -13.29
CA GLU A 106 -7.03 7.06 -13.15
C GLU A 106 -6.77 6.56 -11.74
N ALA A 107 -5.71 7.04 -11.08
CA ALA A 107 -5.42 6.67 -9.70
C ALA A 107 -6.55 7.10 -8.75
N ILE A 108 -7.08 8.31 -8.94
CA ILE A 108 -8.20 8.83 -8.17
C ILE A 108 -9.45 7.99 -8.44
N GLU A 109 -9.71 7.66 -9.70
CA GLU A 109 -10.85 6.85 -10.10
C GLU A 109 -10.79 5.45 -9.48
N TYR A 110 -9.63 4.79 -9.53
CA TYR A 110 -9.44 3.50 -8.88
C TYR A 110 -9.71 3.57 -7.38
N ALA A 111 -9.15 4.56 -6.70
CA ALA A 111 -9.33 4.73 -5.27
C ALA A 111 -10.78 5.00 -4.91
N TRP A 112 -11.44 5.87 -5.64
CA TRP A 112 -12.84 6.20 -5.42
C TRP A 112 -13.74 4.98 -5.60
N ASN A 113 -13.56 4.27 -6.70
CA ASN A 113 -14.37 3.09 -7.00
C ASN A 113 -14.16 1.98 -5.96
N TYR A 114 -12.92 1.81 -5.47
CA TYR A 114 -12.64 0.82 -4.44
C TYR A 114 -13.34 1.18 -3.12
N ILE A 115 -13.26 2.44 -2.70
CA ILE A 115 -13.90 2.90 -1.47
C ILE A 115 -15.43 2.76 -1.57
N CYS A 116 -16.01 3.11 -2.73
CA CYS A 116 -17.43 2.93 -2.97
C CYS A 116 -17.84 1.45 -2.90
N LEU A 117 -17.00 0.56 -3.42
CA LEU A 117 -17.26 -0.87 -3.37
C LEU A 117 -17.27 -1.39 -1.93
N LEU A 118 -16.30 -0.97 -1.11
CA LEU A 118 -16.23 -1.32 0.31
C LEU A 118 -17.44 -0.79 1.07
N TYR A 119 -17.78 0.45 0.86
CA TYR A 119 -18.91 1.09 1.53
C TYR A 119 -20.24 0.42 1.18
N THR A 120 -20.44 0.08 -0.09
CA THR A 120 -21.64 -0.59 -0.55
C THR A 120 -21.76 -2.00 0.05
N SER A 121 -20.63 -2.73 0.11
CA SER A 121 -20.60 -4.07 0.69
C SER A 121 -20.90 -4.03 2.19
N ASP A 122 -20.33 -3.08 2.91
CA ASP A 122 -20.56 -2.90 4.35
C ASP A 122 -22.03 -2.53 4.62
N ALA A 123 -22.58 -1.61 3.85
CA ALA A 123 -23.97 -1.22 3.97
C ALA A 123 -24.93 -2.38 3.67
N ALA A 124 -24.61 -3.23 2.69
CA ALA A 124 -25.38 -4.40 2.37
C ALA A 124 -25.35 -5.43 3.51
N ASP A 125 -24.18 -5.63 4.11
CA ASP A 125 -24.01 -6.54 5.25
C ASP A 125 -24.78 -6.04 6.48
N ASP A 126 -24.78 -4.74 6.74
CA ASP A 126 -25.52 -4.13 7.85
C ASP A 126 -27.04 -4.26 7.70
N ASN A 127 -27.52 -4.39 6.47
CA ASN A 127 -28.94 -4.54 6.18
C ASN A 127 -29.39 -6.01 6.09
N ALA A 128 -28.47 -6.92 6.17
CA ALA A 128 -28.77 -8.34 6.15
C ALA A 128 -29.03 -8.86 7.55
#